data_c2454e96812aff34c5dfa71cb1a0309e
#
_entry.id   c2454e96812aff34c5dfa71cb1a0309e
#
_cell.length_a   1.000
_cell.length_b   1.000
_cell.length_c   1.000
_cell.angle_alpha   90.00
_cell.angle_beta   90.00
_cell.angle_gamma   90.00
#
_symmetry.space_group_name_H-M   'P 1'
#
loop_
_entity.id
_entity.type
_entity.pdbx_description
1 polymer ?
#
loop_
_entity_poly.entity_id
_entity_poly.type
_entity_poly.pdbx_seq_one_letter_code
_entity_poly.pdbx_strand_id
1 'polypeptide(L)'
;MIEPDGLKCIANAEYVLEGYLCHDKTIREDINSNTGKAMPEFPGYTGDAKPALPVIKITAVTHRKNPIMQFKKSSKNDEGRQRSAALLAFSAFSELKHVFLVDEDVDIFDMSDVMWAMTTRFQADVDMISIPGCHCHVLDPSNDHALDPSIRVHGIACKAIFDCTVPFDQKENFVRSNFMEIDKDKWAKELAF
;
A
#
# COMPACT_ATOMS: atom_id res chain seq x y z
N MET A 1 21.21 -5.22 -10.13
CA MET A 1 20.31 -4.61 -11.11
C MET A 1 21.14 -3.59 -11.86
N ILE A 2 21.23 -3.69 -13.17
CA ILE A 2 21.95 -2.71 -14.01
C ILE A 2 20.94 -1.64 -14.33
N GLU A 3 21.19 -0.43 -13.90
CA GLU A 3 20.38 0.74 -14.20
C GLU A 3 20.74 1.24 -15.60
N PRO A 4 19.77 1.74 -16.38
CA PRO A 4 20.03 2.17 -17.77
C PRO A 4 21.15 3.22 -17.89
N ASP A 5 21.27 4.11 -16.91
CA ASP A 5 22.25 5.21 -16.93
C ASP A 5 23.46 4.98 -16.00
N GLY A 6 23.60 3.78 -15.41
CA GLY A 6 24.71 3.44 -14.51
C GLY A 6 24.68 4.15 -13.16
N LEU A 7 23.60 4.84 -12.82
CA LEU A 7 23.41 5.47 -11.53
C LEU A 7 23.14 4.42 -10.45
N LYS A 8 23.58 4.71 -9.23
CA LYS A 8 23.35 3.81 -8.09
C LYS A 8 22.05 4.15 -7.39
N CYS A 9 21.21 3.17 -7.13
CA CYS A 9 20.02 3.31 -6.31
C CYS A 9 20.04 2.38 -5.09
N ILE A 10 19.08 2.58 -4.20
CA ILE A 10 18.90 1.71 -3.03
C ILE A 10 18.46 0.32 -3.53
N ALA A 11 19.21 -0.72 -3.17
CA ALA A 11 19.00 -2.08 -3.68
C ALA A 11 17.60 -2.66 -3.38
N ASN A 12 16.94 -2.16 -2.34
CA ASN A 12 15.61 -2.60 -1.91
C ASN A 12 14.50 -1.59 -2.24
N ALA A 13 14.75 -0.63 -3.14
CA ALA A 13 13.71 0.29 -3.58
C ALA A 13 12.60 -0.46 -4.33
N GLU A 14 11.36 -0.10 -4.06
CA GLU A 14 10.17 -0.65 -4.75
C GLU A 14 10.11 -0.14 -6.18
N TYR A 15 10.32 1.16 -6.35
CA TYR A 15 10.38 1.86 -7.62
C TYR A 15 11.62 2.73 -7.69
N VAL A 16 12.22 2.80 -8.86
CA VAL A 16 13.29 3.74 -9.17
C VAL A 16 12.88 4.53 -10.40
N LEU A 17 12.85 5.85 -10.26
CA LEU A 17 12.60 6.79 -11.35
C LEU A 17 13.93 7.41 -11.73
N GLU A 18 14.39 7.16 -12.95
CA GLU A 18 15.58 7.78 -13.51
C GLU A 18 15.17 8.89 -14.47
N GLY A 19 15.90 10.01 -14.42
CA GLY A 19 15.56 11.12 -15.28
C GLY A 19 16.48 12.33 -15.11
N TYR A 20 16.15 13.39 -15.80
CA TYR A 20 16.88 14.65 -15.76
C TYR A 20 16.01 15.76 -15.19
N LEU A 21 16.57 16.53 -14.26
CA LEU A 21 15.95 17.77 -13.77
C LEU A 21 16.05 18.84 -14.86
N CYS A 22 14.93 19.36 -15.33
CA CYS A 22 14.88 20.46 -16.28
C CYS A 22 15.07 21.79 -15.53
N HIS A 23 16.22 22.42 -15.71
CA HIS A 23 16.53 23.69 -15.05
C HIS A 23 15.83 24.90 -15.66
N ASP A 24 15.36 24.78 -16.88
CA ASP A 24 14.73 25.84 -17.69
C ASP A 24 13.21 25.78 -17.71
N LYS A 25 12.62 24.81 -17.02
CA LYS A 25 11.18 24.58 -17.05
C LYS A 25 10.61 24.43 -15.66
N THR A 26 9.50 25.12 -15.46
CA THR A 26 8.62 24.91 -14.32
C THR A 26 7.20 24.70 -14.80
N ILE A 27 6.40 24.04 -14.00
CA ILE A 27 4.98 23.79 -14.27
C ILE A 27 4.15 24.16 -13.05
N ARG A 28 2.96 24.67 -13.28
CA ARG A 28 1.99 24.83 -12.20
C ARG A 28 1.46 23.47 -11.77
N GLU A 29 1.31 23.28 -10.49
CA GLU A 29 0.88 22.01 -9.91
C GLU A 29 -0.57 21.65 -10.27
N ASP A 30 -1.39 22.66 -10.52
CA ASP A 30 -2.81 22.52 -10.81
C ASP A 30 -3.17 22.38 -12.31
N ILE A 31 -2.17 22.32 -13.20
CA ILE A 31 -2.40 22.39 -14.65
C ILE A 31 -3.30 21.26 -15.20
N ASN A 32 -3.28 20.10 -14.55
CA ASN A 32 -4.10 18.94 -14.93
C ASN A 32 -5.17 18.59 -13.87
N SER A 33 -5.38 19.47 -12.91
CA SER A 33 -6.35 19.24 -11.84
C SER A 33 -7.75 19.63 -12.30
N ASN A 34 -8.73 18.76 -12.09
CA ASN A 34 -10.15 19.03 -12.36
C ASN A 34 -10.78 19.98 -11.34
N THR A 35 -10.10 20.26 -10.24
CA THR A 35 -10.58 21.13 -9.15
C THR A 35 -9.96 22.53 -9.20
N GLY A 36 -8.95 22.75 -10.05
CA GLY A 36 -8.13 23.96 -10.06
C GLY A 36 -7.21 24.09 -8.84
N LYS A 37 -7.10 23.01 -8.04
CA LYS A 37 -6.17 22.90 -6.91
C LYS A 37 -5.06 21.94 -7.23
N ALA A 38 -4.05 21.87 -6.37
CA ALA A 38 -2.91 20.96 -6.49
C ALA A 38 -3.30 19.51 -6.65
N MET A 39 -2.35 18.71 -7.09
CA MET A 39 -2.42 17.26 -6.96
C MET A 39 -2.68 16.88 -5.49
N PRO A 40 -3.37 15.76 -5.23
CA PRO A 40 -3.64 15.32 -3.87
C PRO A 40 -2.30 15.13 -3.11
N GLU A 41 -2.07 15.95 -2.12
CA GLU A 41 -0.93 15.81 -1.20
C GLU A 41 -1.18 14.66 -0.22
N PHE A 42 -2.46 14.32 -0.02
CA PHE A 42 -2.89 13.13 0.65
C PHE A 42 -3.87 12.37 -0.25
N PRO A 43 -3.84 11.03 -0.33
CA PRO A 43 -4.67 10.26 -1.26
C PRO A 43 -6.14 10.66 -1.25
N GLY A 44 -6.61 11.19 -2.38
CA GLY A 44 -8.01 11.63 -2.57
C GLY A 44 -8.35 13.06 -2.13
N TYR A 45 -7.42 13.80 -1.55
CA TYR A 45 -7.64 15.19 -1.09
C TYR A 45 -6.66 16.14 -1.75
N THR A 46 -7.10 17.36 -2.01
CA THR A 46 -6.29 18.37 -2.70
C THR A 46 -5.86 19.49 -1.76
N GLY A 47 -4.60 19.91 -1.88
CA GLY A 47 -4.03 21.06 -1.17
C GLY A 47 -3.90 22.31 -2.06
N ASP A 48 -3.20 23.32 -1.57
CA ASP A 48 -2.94 24.55 -2.31
C ASP A 48 -1.90 24.31 -3.41
N ALA A 49 -2.18 24.79 -4.62
CA ALA A 49 -1.31 24.60 -5.76
C ALA A 49 -0.08 25.51 -5.72
N LYS A 50 1.08 24.95 -5.95
CA LYS A 50 2.32 25.74 -6.14
C LYS A 50 2.40 26.27 -7.56
N PRO A 51 2.76 27.56 -7.74
CA PRO A 51 2.74 28.18 -9.05
C PRO A 51 3.86 27.71 -9.99
N ALA A 52 4.97 27.19 -9.45
CA ALA A 52 6.13 26.77 -10.21
C ALA A 52 6.85 25.60 -9.53
N LEU A 53 6.61 24.41 -10.03
CA LEU A 53 7.34 23.20 -9.63
C LEU A 53 8.42 22.85 -10.65
N PRO A 54 9.58 22.34 -10.24
CA PRO A 54 10.59 21.84 -11.15
C PRO A 54 10.05 20.64 -11.93
N VAL A 55 10.48 20.52 -13.18
CA VAL A 55 10.08 19.41 -14.07
C VAL A 55 11.20 18.39 -14.12
N ILE A 56 10.86 17.12 -13.92
CA ILE A 56 11.77 15.99 -14.14
C ILE A 56 11.32 15.27 -15.41
N LYS A 57 12.23 15.16 -16.38
CA LYS A 57 12.02 14.32 -17.55
C LYS A 57 12.43 12.89 -17.19
N ILE A 58 11.47 12.01 -16.98
CA ILE A 58 11.71 10.60 -16.67
C ILE A 58 12.16 9.88 -17.92
N THR A 59 13.29 9.16 -17.85
CA THR A 59 13.87 8.35 -18.91
C THR A 59 13.68 6.87 -18.68
N ALA A 60 13.62 6.43 -17.43
CA ALA A 60 13.36 5.05 -17.07
C ALA A 60 12.56 4.96 -15.78
N VAL A 61 11.70 3.94 -15.71
CA VAL A 61 11.00 3.51 -14.51
C VAL A 61 11.30 2.04 -14.31
N THR A 62 11.96 1.70 -13.23
CA THR A 62 12.19 0.31 -12.85
C THR A 62 11.46 0.01 -11.56
N HIS A 63 10.99 -1.20 -11.40
CA HIS A 63 10.33 -1.65 -10.20
C HIS A 63 10.79 -3.06 -9.82
N ARG A 64 10.60 -3.40 -8.59
CA ARG A 64 10.86 -4.73 -8.09
C ARG A 64 9.88 -5.72 -8.69
N LYS A 65 10.33 -6.94 -9.02
CA LYS A 65 9.41 -7.99 -9.55
C LYS A 65 8.37 -8.44 -8.53
N ASN A 66 8.72 -8.40 -7.24
CA ASN A 66 7.83 -8.72 -6.11
C ASN A 66 8.00 -7.64 -5.04
N PRO A 67 7.32 -6.49 -5.15
CA PRO A 67 7.58 -5.32 -4.31
C PRO A 67 7.05 -5.40 -2.89
N ILE A 68 6.12 -6.31 -2.54
CA ILE A 68 5.42 -6.32 -1.25
C ILE A 68 5.83 -7.50 -0.38
N MET A 69 5.89 -7.27 0.95
CA MET A 69 6.22 -8.30 1.93
C MET A 69 5.01 -9.19 2.19
N GLN A 70 4.99 -10.34 1.55
CA GLN A 70 4.17 -11.46 1.95
C GLN A 70 4.91 -12.25 3.03
N PHE A 71 4.15 -12.80 3.97
CA PHE A 71 4.72 -13.61 5.03
C PHE A 71 4.61 -15.10 4.72
N LYS A 72 5.78 -15.76 4.76
CA LYS A 72 5.84 -17.20 4.76
C LYS A 72 6.22 -17.68 6.16
N LYS A 73 5.27 -18.29 6.84
CA LYS A 73 5.55 -19.01 8.09
C LYS A 73 6.02 -20.42 7.75
N SER A 74 7.28 -20.71 8.05
CA SER A 74 7.91 -22.01 7.80
C SER A 74 7.77 -22.96 8.99
N SER A 75 7.47 -22.43 10.16
CA SER A 75 7.27 -23.17 11.40
C SER A 75 6.38 -22.41 12.37
N LYS A 76 5.92 -23.08 13.42
CA LYS A 76 5.18 -22.45 14.52
C LYS A 76 5.98 -21.35 15.23
N ASN A 77 7.29 -21.42 15.21
CA ASN A 77 8.16 -20.39 15.81
C ASN A 77 8.17 -19.08 15.03
N ASP A 78 7.58 -19.06 13.84
CA ASP A 78 7.45 -17.85 13.03
C ASP A 78 6.16 -17.04 13.37
N GLU A 79 5.30 -17.57 14.25
CA GLU A 79 4.13 -16.83 14.72
C GLU A 79 4.54 -15.52 15.41
N GLY A 80 3.81 -14.46 15.08
CA GLY A 80 4.07 -13.11 15.58
C GLY A 80 5.14 -12.32 14.80
N ARG A 81 5.97 -12.96 13.96
CA ARG A 81 6.98 -12.25 13.14
C ARG A 81 6.34 -11.28 12.15
N GLN A 82 5.18 -11.62 11.60
CA GLN A 82 4.40 -10.73 10.72
C GLN A 82 4.02 -9.44 11.45
N ARG A 83 3.57 -9.53 12.70
CA ARG A 83 3.21 -8.36 13.52
C ARG A 83 4.44 -7.51 13.86
N SER A 84 5.56 -8.16 14.16
CA SER A 84 6.84 -7.46 14.38
C SER A 84 7.28 -6.69 13.13
N ALA A 85 7.12 -7.27 11.93
CA ALA A 85 7.45 -6.59 10.69
C ALA A 85 6.54 -5.38 10.41
N ALA A 86 5.25 -5.46 10.75
CA ALA A 86 4.34 -4.31 10.66
C ALA A 86 4.78 -3.15 11.60
N LEU A 87 5.21 -3.46 12.82
CA LEU A 87 5.75 -2.45 13.74
C LEU A 87 7.04 -1.81 13.21
N LEU A 88 7.93 -2.61 12.59
CA LEU A 88 9.12 -2.09 11.92
C LEU A 88 8.75 -1.19 10.72
N ALA A 89 7.73 -1.55 9.94
CA ALA A 89 7.25 -0.72 8.85
C ALA A 89 6.75 0.64 9.34
N PHE A 90 5.99 0.69 10.43
CA PHE A 90 5.57 1.95 11.05
C PHE A 90 6.73 2.79 11.58
N SER A 91 7.79 2.14 12.07
CA SER A 91 8.99 2.84 12.54
C SER A 91 9.83 3.35 11.39
N ALA A 92 9.91 2.59 10.29
CA ALA A 92 10.67 2.98 9.10
C ALA A 92 9.97 4.07 8.29
N PHE A 93 8.64 4.07 8.27
CA PHE A 93 7.82 5.05 7.58
C PHE A 93 6.70 5.54 8.51
N SER A 94 6.99 6.61 9.22
CA SER A 94 6.14 7.15 10.29
C SER A 94 4.77 7.63 9.80
N GLU A 95 4.63 7.93 8.52
CA GLU A 95 3.38 8.40 7.90
C GLU A 95 2.41 7.26 7.53
N LEU A 96 2.90 6.02 7.56
CA LEU A 96 2.07 4.85 7.31
C LEU A 96 0.98 4.72 8.39
N LYS A 97 -0.28 4.61 7.96
CA LYS A 97 -1.45 4.61 8.85
C LYS A 97 -1.97 3.20 9.13
N HIS A 98 -2.01 2.37 8.09
CA HIS A 98 -2.54 1.01 8.16
C HIS A 98 -1.59 0.01 7.50
N VAL A 99 -1.52 -1.19 8.03
CA VAL A 99 -0.77 -2.31 7.47
C VAL A 99 -1.68 -3.53 7.39
N PHE A 100 -1.75 -4.14 6.22
CA PHE A 100 -2.40 -5.42 6.01
C PHE A 100 -1.32 -6.50 5.87
N LEU A 101 -1.46 -7.55 6.65
CA LEU A 101 -0.57 -8.70 6.65
C LEU A 101 -1.30 -9.88 6.03
N VAL A 102 -0.73 -10.50 5.03
CA VAL A 102 -1.31 -11.65 4.33
C VAL A 102 -0.25 -12.73 4.12
N ASP A 103 -0.71 -13.97 3.90
CA ASP A 103 0.18 -15.09 3.56
C ASP A 103 0.61 -15.06 2.09
N GLU A 104 1.55 -15.95 1.75
CA GLU A 104 2.17 -16.06 0.42
C GLU A 104 1.20 -16.45 -0.72
N ASP A 105 0.02 -16.96 -0.40
CA ASP A 105 -0.99 -17.37 -1.36
C ASP A 105 -1.97 -16.26 -1.77
N VAL A 106 -1.79 -15.06 -1.22
CA VAL A 106 -2.61 -13.88 -1.54
C VAL A 106 -1.87 -12.98 -2.52
N ASP A 107 -2.51 -12.65 -3.64
CA ASP A 107 -1.97 -11.65 -4.57
C ASP A 107 -2.23 -10.24 -4.03
N ILE A 108 -1.17 -9.64 -3.52
CA ILE A 108 -1.21 -8.30 -2.94
C ILE A 108 -1.38 -7.16 -3.96
N PHE A 109 -1.26 -7.45 -5.26
CA PHE A 109 -1.56 -6.52 -6.34
C PHE A 109 -3.02 -6.60 -6.80
N ASP A 110 -3.73 -7.65 -6.38
CA ASP A 110 -5.17 -7.75 -6.54
C ASP A 110 -5.88 -7.39 -5.23
N MET A 111 -6.48 -6.18 -5.20
CA MET A 111 -7.23 -5.73 -4.02
C MET A 111 -8.38 -6.66 -3.68
N SER A 112 -8.99 -7.32 -4.67
CA SER A 112 -10.07 -8.30 -4.44
C SER A 112 -9.54 -9.49 -3.65
N ASP A 113 -8.32 -9.92 -3.94
CA ASP A 113 -7.68 -11.03 -3.24
C ASP A 113 -7.28 -10.67 -1.80
N VAL A 114 -6.76 -9.45 -1.60
CA VAL A 114 -6.49 -8.91 -0.26
C VAL A 114 -7.78 -8.81 0.57
N MET A 115 -8.86 -8.28 -0.02
CA MET A 115 -10.16 -8.19 0.64
C MET A 115 -10.77 -9.56 0.90
N TRP A 116 -10.55 -10.54 0.03
CA TRP A 116 -10.94 -11.92 0.27
C TRP A 116 -10.23 -12.48 1.52
N ALA A 117 -8.90 -12.29 1.64
CA ALA A 117 -8.16 -12.71 2.83
C ALA A 117 -8.69 -12.03 4.10
N MET A 118 -8.97 -10.71 4.02
CA MET A 118 -9.54 -9.97 5.14
C MET A 118 -10.91 -10.49 5.56
N THR A 119 -11.77 -10.87 4.63
CA THR A 119 -13.13 -11.35 4.94
C THR A 119 -13.19 -12.79 5.39
N THR A 120 -12.18 -13.61 5.05
CA THR A 120 -12.18 -15.05 5.33
C THR A 120 -11.24 -15.49 6.44
N ARG A 121 -10.21 -14.70 6.78
CA ARG A 121 -9.15 -15.08 7.71
C ARG A 121 -9.05 -14.19 8.94
N PHE A 122 -9.62 -13.00 8.89
CA PHE A 122 -9.46 -11.97 9.92
C PHE A 122 -10.62 -12.00 10.92
N GLN A 123 -10.27 -12.00 12.23
CA GLN A 123 -11.19 -11.82 13.34
C GLN A 123 -10.84 -10.55 14.09
N ALA A 124 -11.72 -9.55 14.05
CA ALA A 124 -11.41 -8.19 14.49
C ALA A 124 -11.03 -8.08 15.99
N ASP A 125 -11.51 -8.99 16.83
CA ASP A 125 -11.22 -9.01 18.26
C ASP A 125 -9.83 -9.58 18.61
N VAL A 126 -9.22 -10.35 17.70
CA VAL A 126 -7.90 -11.00 17.91
C VAL A 126 -6.82 -10.53 16.93
N ASP A 127 -7.22 -10.19 15.71
CA ASP A 127 -6.29 -9.95 14.60
C ASP A 127 -6.13 -8.48 14.24
N MET A 128 -6.93 -7.61 14.88
CA MET A 128 -6.75 -6.18 14.77
C MET A 128 -5.90 -5.64 15.93
N ILE A 129 -4.81 -4.95 15.59
CA ILE A 129 -3.98 -4.27 16.56
C ILE A 129 -4.08 -2.78 16.31
N SER A 130 -4.64 -2.04 17.26
CA SER A 130 -4.69 -0.58 17.22
C SER A 130 -3.61 0.02 18.11
N ILE A 131 -2.89 1.02 17.61
CA ILE A 131 -1.80 1.71 18.31
C ILE A 131 -2.13 3.20 18.31
N PRO A 132 -2.80 3.70 19.36
CA PRO A 132 -3.19 5.10 19.45
C PRO A 132 -1.97 6.00 19.76
N GLY A 133 -2.11 7.28 19.42
CA GLY A 133 -1.11 8.29 19.79
C GLY A 133 0.19 8.24 18.99
N CYS A 134 0.15 7.68 17.78
CA CYS A 134 1.32 7.60 16.91
C CYS A 134 1.38 8.80 15.97
N HIS A 135 2.61 9.18 15.60
CA HIS A 135 2.85 10.18 14.55
C HIS A 135 2.26 9.70 13.21
N CYS A 136 1.59 10.62 12.52
CA CYS A 136 1.05 10.41 11.18
C CYS A 136 1.26 11.66 10.33
N HIS A 137 0.95 11.57 9.04
CA HIS A 137 1.10 12.70 8.13
C HIS A 137 0.22 13.87 8.54
N VAL A 138 0.81 15.07 8.64
CA VAL A 138 0.09 16.30 9.07
C VAL A 138 -0.96 16.76 8.06
N LEU A 139 -0.86 16.33 6.81
CA LEU A 139 -1.84 16.63 5.76
C LEU A 139 -3.02 15.66 5.73
N ASP A 140 -3.02 14.63 6.58
CA ASP A 140 -4.17 13.72 6.71
C ASP A 140 -5.36 14.46 7.35
N PRO A 141 -6.43 14.78 6.60
CA PRO A 141 -7.54 15.57 7.14
C PRO A 141 -8.32 14.83 8.23
N SER A 142 -8.19 13.52 8.34
CA SER A 142 -8.79 12.76 9.44
C SER A 142 -8.08 12.98 10.77
N ASN A 143 -6.91 13.64 10.76
CA ASN A 143 -6.16 14.04 11.95
C ASN A 143 -6.33 15.54 12.28
N ASP A 144 -7.23 16.23 11.60
CA ASP A 144 -7.47 17.64 11.84
C ASP A 144 -8.36 17.81 13.08
N HIS A 145 -7.81 18.41 14.11
CA HIS A 145 -8.51 18.73 15.36
C HIS A 145 -9.75 19.61 15.16
N ALA A 146 -9.74 20.44 14.12
CA ALA A 146 -10.90 21.29 13.79
C ALA A 146 -12.08 20.47 13.24
N LEU A 147 -11.80 19.30 12.62
CA LEU A 147 -12.80 18.43 12.04
C LEU A 147 -13.28 17.36 13.02
N ASP A 148 -12.40 16.88 13.88
CA ASP A 148 -12.71 15.86 14.86
C ASP A 148 -12.17 16.24 16.26
N PRO A 149 -13.03 16.69 17.18
CA PRO A 149 -12.61 17.12 18.52
C PRO A 149 -12.08 15.96 19.40
N SER A 150 -12.22 14.68 18.97
CA SER A 150 -11.60 13.55 19.66
C SER A 150 -10.09 13.46 19.41
N ILE A 151 -9.59 14.09 18.37
CA ILE A 151 -8.16 14.17 18.04
C ILE A 151 -7.51 15.22 18.95
N ARG A 152 -6.55 14.79 19.75
CA ARG A 152 -5.93 15.67 20.77
C ARG A 152 -4.85 16.59 20.22
N VAL A 153 -4.11 16.12 19.20
CA VAL A 153 -2.98 16.84 18.60
C VAL A 153 -2.96 16.58 17.10
N HIS A 154 -2.81 17.65 16.34
CA HIS A 154 -2.65 17.57 14.88
C HIS A 154 -1.42 16.73 14.51
N GLY A 155 -1.57 15.84 13.53
CA GLY A 155 -0.50 14.91 13.12
C GLY A 155 -0.33 13.68 14.02
N ILE A 156 -1.24 13.44 14.96
CA ILE A 156 -1.30 12.23 15.80
C ILE A 156 -2.53 11.41 15.40
N ALA A 157 -2.32 10.14 15.10
CA ALA A 157 -3.38 9.22 14.70
C ALA A 157 -3.30 7.89 15.45
N CYS A 158 -4.33 7.08 15.28
CA CYS A 158 -4.30 5.67 15.61
C CYS A 158 -3.81 4.89 14.39
N LYS A 159 -2.72 4.14 14.53
CA LYS A 159 -2.27 3.17 13.51
C LYS A 159 -2.97 1.84 13.71
N ALA A 160 -3.21 1.11 12.64
CA ALA A 160 -3.84 -0.21 12.72
C ALA A 160 -3.07 -1.25 11.90
N ILE A 161 -2.95 -2.45 12.49
CA ILE A 161 -2.48 -3.66 11.81
C ILE A 161 -3.69 -4.57 11.65
N PHE A 162 -3.90 -5.04 10.44
CA PHE A 162 -4.90 -6.04 10.09
C PHE A 162 -4.17 -7.34 9.74
N ASP A 163 -4.11 -8.28 10.70
CA ASP A 163 -3.39 -9.54 10.55
C ASP A 163 -4.31 -10.59 9.91
N CYS A 164 -4.29 -10.65 8.59
CA CYS A 164 -5.05 -11.61 7.80
C CYS A 164 -4.24 -12.89 7.49
N THR A 165 -3.17 -13.16 8.26
CA THR A 165 -2.39 -14.39 8.10
C THR A 165 -3.03 -15.55 8.84
N VAL A 166 -2.92 -16.73 8.26
CA VAL A 166 -3.42 -17.97 8.87
C VAL A 166 -2.45 -18.46 9.95
N PRO A 167 -2.90 -18.90 11.13
CA PRO A 167 -2.06 -19.58 12.11
C PRO A 167 -1.37 -20.79 11.48
N PHE A 168 -0.08 -20.99 11.81
CA PHE A 168 0.72 -22.06 11.20
C PHE A 168 0.09 -23.44 11.32
N ASP A 169 -0.44 -23.75 12.52
CA ASP A 169 -1.05 -25.06 12.81
C ASP A 169 -2.42 -25.25 12.11
N GLN A 170 -2.96 -24.21 11.46
CA GLN A 170 -4.26 -24.25 10.77
C GLN A 170 -4.14 -24.13 9.25
N LYS A 171 -2.94 -24.05 8.70
CA LYS A 171 -2.73 -23.84 7.25
C LYS A 171 -3.49 -24.82 6.36
N GLU A 172 -3.60 -26.09 6.79
CA GLU A 172 -4.32 -27.11 6.05
C GLU A 172 -5.83 -26.82 5.91
N ASN A 173 -6.42 -26.09 6.86
CA ASN A 173 -7.83 -25.71 6.83
C ASN A 173 -8.12 -24.55 5.87
N PHE A 174 -7.08 -23.85 5.43
CA PHE A 174 -7.19 -22.64 4.60
C PHE A 174 -6.62 -22.82 3.19
N VAL A 175 -6.50 -24.07 2.75
CA VAL A 175 -6.09 -24.36 1.36
C VAL A 175 -7.17 -23.87 0.40
N ARG A 176 -6.80 -23.00 -0.53
CA ARG A 176 -7.72 -22.45 -1.53
C ARG A 176 -8.13 -23.52 -2.53
N SER A 177 -9.43 -23.58 -2.81
CA SER A 177 -9.93 -24.41 -3.88
C SER A 177 -9.56 -23.83 -5.24
N ASN A 178 -8.97 -24.65 -6.08
CA ASN A 178 -8.74 -24.30 -7.47
C ASN A 178 -9.98 -24.70 -8.29
N PHE A 179 -10.62 -23.69 -8.87
CA PHE A 179 -11.72 -23.91 -9.81
C PHE A 179 -11.16 -24.07 -11.22
N MET A 180 -11.79 -24.95 -11.99
CA MET A 180 -11.47 -25.09 -13.39
C MET A 180 -11.79 -23.78 -14.12
N GLU A 181 -10.83 -23.28 -14.91
CA GLU A 181 -11.09 -22.12 -15.76
C GLU A 181 -12.19 -22.46 -16.77
N ILE A 182 -13.21 -21.61 -16.79
CA ILE A 182 -14.30 -21.73 -17.75
C ILE A 182 -13.94 -20.90 -18.98
N ASP A 183 -13.87 -21.55 -20.13
CA ASP A 183 -13.77 -20.87 -21.41
C ASP A 183 -15.06 -20.08 -21.68
N LYS A 184 -15.04 -18.80 -21.32
CA LYS A 184 -16.20 -17.91 -21.43
C LYS A 184 -16.69 -17.77 -22.87
N ASP A 185 -15.78 -17.78 -23.84
CA ASP A 185 -16.12 -17.62 -25.26
C ASP A 185 -16.81 -18.86 -25.81
N LYS A 186 -16.40 -20.04 -25.35
CA LYS A 186 -17.07 -21.31 -25.69
C LYS A 186 -18.48 -21.34 -25.13
N TRP A 187 -18.65 -21.02 -23.85
CA TRP A 187 -19.95 -21.07 -23.20
C TRP A 187 -20.90 -19.97 -23.67
N ALA A 188 -20.40 -18.77 -23.98
CA ALA A 188 -21.21 -17.70 -24.55
C ALA A 188 -21.80 -18.10 -25.93
N LYS A 189 -21.02 -18.84 -26.75
CA LYS A 189 -21.52 -19.37 -28.04
C LYS A 189 -22.55 -20.50 -27.85
N GLU A 190 -22.34 -21.39 -26.89
CA GLU A 190 -23.26 -22.50 -26.63
C GLU A 190 -24.57 -22.04 -25.98
N LEU A 191 -24.53 -20.99 -25.15
CA LEU A 191 -25.73 -20.46 -24.47
C LEU A 191 -26.46 -19.35 -25.28
N ALA A 192 -25.95 -18.99 -26.46
CA ALA A 192 -26.54 -17.99 -27.37
C ALA A 192 -26.88 -16.64 -26.70
N PHE A 193 -25.95 -16.15 -25.85
CA PHE A 193 -25.97 -14.80 -25.32
C PHE A 193 -25.26 -13.81 -26.23
#